data_a45b81856796c0e1682fb3b99b211385
#
_entry.id   a45b81856796c0e1682fb3b99b211385
#
_cell.length_a   1.000
_cell.length_b   1.000
_cell.length_c   1.000
_cell.angle_alpha   90.00
_cell.angle_beta   90.00
_cell.angle_gamma   90.00
#
_symmetry.space_group_name_H-M   'P 1'
#
loop_
_entity.id
_entity.type
_entity.pdbx_description
1 polymer ?
#
loop_
_entity_poly.entity_id
_entity_poly.type
_entity_poly.pdbx_seq_one_letter_code
_entity_poly.pdbx_strand_id
1 'polypeptide(L)'
;MIKTIVSTALPINERFAIRKNIIKNGKGNRRVCIVTGTHGDELEGQMVCYLVAKQLNENLDLLDGTVEIYPALNPLGIDTIQRGIPNFDLDMNRIFPGNPNGTMAEQAAHLIVEDLKGADLVFDIHSSNLYLRETPQVRINVLNEKELVPLAQRLNIDFVWVHDAATVLESTLAHSLNSTGTKCLVAELGVGQRINHKMCNRLTLGIFNIMKDLGMWKGEIQQSLISNPIVCKGDNVEFLNAATSGIFITELKCGVVVAEGEEIGQIVEPMTGTVLSRVISPVEGYMFTIRAYPIVYEGSLMARIFRIRN
;
A
#
# COMPACT_ATOMS: atom_id res chain seq x y z
N MET A 1 -9.75 21.77 6.01
CA MET A 1 -9.00 22.45 7.11
C MET A 1 -7.73 21.68 7.38
N ILE A 2 -6.57 22.33 7.37
CA ILE A 2 -5.29 21.67 7.68
C ILE A 2 -5.06 21.68 9.20
N LYS A 3 -4.70 20.51 9.75
CA LYS A 3 -4.38 20.33 11.18
C LYS A 3 -3.02 19.63 11.30
N THR A 4 -2.17 20.10 12.21
CA THR A 4 -0.93 19.43 12.60
C THR A 4 -1.24 18.43 13.71
N ILE A 5 -0.85 17.17 13.54
CA ILE A 5 -1.05 16.07 14.51
C ILE A 5 0.24 15.77 15.30
N VAL A 6 1.40 15.92 14.64
CA VAL A 6 2.72 15.79 15.26
C VAL A 6 3.50 17.06 14.99
N SER A 7 4.18 17.58 15.99
CA SER A 7 5.09 18.73 15.84
C SER A 7 6.21 18.63 16.85
N THR A 8 7.40 18.20 16.41
CA THR A 8 8.58 18.03 17.23
C THR A 8 9.69 18.98 16.76
N ALA A 9 10.38 19.62 17.70
CA ALA A 9 11.52 20.47 17.37
C ALA A 9 12.69 19.59 16.87
N LEU A 10 13.30 20.05 15.79
CA LEU A 10 14.58 19.52 15.30
C LEU A 10 15.70 20.48 15.72
N PRO A 11 16.97 20.03 15.69
CA PRO A 11 18.10 20.95 15.88
C PRO A 11 18.00 22.18 14.95
N ILE A 12 18.52 23.32 15.40
CA ILE A 12 18.64 24.54 14.60
C ILE A 12 17.28 25.14 14.18
N ASN A 13 16.28 25.11 15.08
CA ASN A 13 14.95 25.74 14.94
C ASN A 13 14.05 25.18 13.84
N GLU A 14 14.39 24.06 13.21
CA GLU A 14 13.48 23.35 12.29
C GLU A 14 12.46 22.52 13.06
N ARG A 15 11.43 22.03 12.35
CA ARG A 15 10.38 21.20 12.94
C ARG A 15 10.04 20.01 12.05
N PHE A 16 10.03 18.84 12.67
CA PHE A 16 9.33 17.68 12.09
C PHE A 16 7.84 17.84 12.35
N ALA A 17 7.03 17.89 11.29
CA ALA A 17 5.59 18.09 11.43
C ALA A 17 4.81 17.14 10.50
N ILE A 18 3.86 16.40 11.08
CA ILE A 18 2.89 15.59 10.32
C ILE A 18 1.55 16.34 10.34
N ARG A 19 0.95 16.46 9.17
CA ARG A 19 -0.28 17.23 8.98
C ARG A 19 -1.35 16.39 8.28
N LYS A 20 -2.60 16.70 8.58
CA LYS A 20 -3.76 16.17 7.87
C LYS A 20 -4.64 17.28 7.30
N ASN A 21 -5.35 16.96 6.21
CA ASN A 21 -6.45 17.78 5.72
C ASN A 21 -7.77 17.17 6.13
N ILE A 22 -8.62 17.92 6.80
CA ILE A 22 -9.97 17.53 7.21
C ILE A 22 -10.96 18.17 6.25
N ILE A 23 -11.69 17.33 5.50
CA ILE A 23 -12.76 17.70 4.58
C ILE A 23 -14.05 17.15 5.19
N LYS A 24 -14.99 18.05 5.51
CA LYS A 24 -16.23 17.69 6.19
C LYS A 24 -17.41 18.41 5.55
N ASN A 25 -18.50 17.69 5.35
CA ASN A 25 -19.79 18.24 4.97
C ASN A 25 -20.94 17.39 5.51
N GLY A 26 -22.15 17.97 5.50
CA GLY A 26 -23.38 17.29 5.95
C GLY A 26 -23.48 17.11 7.47
N LYS A 27 -24.38 16.22 7.90
CA LYS A 27 -24.65 15.90 9.29
C LYS A 27 -24.20 14.48 9.68
N GLY A 28 -23.69 13.70 8.72
CA GLY A 28 -23.17 12.36 8.94
C GLY A 28 -22.02 12.35 9.95
N ASN A 29 -21.99 11.34 10.79
CA ASN A 29 -20.97 11.16 11.83
C ASN A 29 -19.85 10.19 11.42
N ARG A 30 -19.93 9.62 10.23
CA ARG A 30 -18.91 8.71 9.69
C ARG A 30 -17.61 9.46 9.45
N ARG A 31 -16.49 8.76 9.74
CA ARG A 31 -15.15 9.27 9.55
C ARG A 31 -14.29 8.25 8.81
N VAL A 32 -13.80 8.63 7.63
CA VAL A 32 -12.85 7.85 6.83
C VAL A 32 -11.51 8.57 6.80
N CYS A 33 -10.41 7.81 6.98
CA CYS A 33 -9.06 8.33 6.93
C CYS A 33 -8.30 7.71 5.76
N ILE A 34 -7.52 8.53 5.04
CA ILE A 34 -6.64 8.11 3.95
C ILE A 34 -5.22 8.48 4.36
N VAL A 35 -4.38 7.47 4.49
CA VAL A 35 -3.03 7.57 5.06
C VAL A 35 -2.02 7.08 4.05
N THR A 36 -0.91 7.78 3.91
CA THR A 36 0.20 7.36 3.05
C THR A 36 1.52 8.03 3.43
N GLY A 37 2.60 7.67 2.73
CA GLY A 37 3.92 8.24 2.96
C GLY A 37 4.53 7.82 4.30
N THR A 38 4.17 6.65 4.80
CA THR A 38 4.89 5.94 5.87
C THR A 38 6.31 5.63 5.40
N HIS A 39 6.45 5.24 4.13
CA HIS A 39 7.72 5.11 3.44
C HIS A 39 7.87 6.25 2.43
N GLY A 40 9.02 6.94 2.46
CA GLY A 40 9.21 8.15 1.68
C GLY A 40 9.47 7.90 0.18
N ASP A 41 9.81 6.68 -0.20
CA ASP A 41 10.02 6.27 -1.58
C ASP A 41 8.75 5.69 -2.26
N GLU A 42 7.59 5.71 -1.59
CA GLU A 42 6.32 5.18 -2.08
C GLU A 42 5.37 6.36 -2.41
N LEU A 43 5.14 6.62 -3.70
CA LEU A 43 4.53 7.88 -4.15
C LEU A 43 3.10 7.77 -4.70
N GLU A 44 2.59 6.57 -5.01
CA GLU A 44 1.21 6.39 -5.52
C GLU A 44 0.17 6.92 -4.54
N GLY A 45 0.39 6.74 -3.24
CA GLY A 45 -0.52 7.20 -2.20
C GLY A 45 -0.70 8.73 -2.19
N GLN A 46 0.35 9.51 -2.45
CA GLN A 46 0.24 10.97 -2.55
C GLN A 46 -0.64 11.38 -3.74
N MET A 47 -0.52 10.65 -4.87
CA MET A 47 -1.41 10.90 -6.02
C MET A 47 -2.86 10.54 -5.70
N VAL A 48 -3.12 9.44 -4.98
CA VAL A 48 -4.47 9.10 -4.52
C VAL A 48 -5.02 10.17 -3.57
N CYS A 49 -4.22 10.63 -2.60
CA CYS A 49 -4.60 11.74 -1.71
C CYS A 49 -4.99 13.00 -2.49
N TYR A 50 -4.21 13.36 -3.51
CA TYR A 50 -4.52 14.49 -4.39
C TYR A 50 -5.85 14.29 -5.13
N LEU A 51 -6.06 13.12 -5.75
CA LEU A 51 -7.27 12.83 -6.52
C LEU A 51 -8.52 12.84 -5.63
N VAL A 52 -8.46 12.23 -4.45
CA VAL A 52 -9.56 12.24 -3.49
C VAL A 52 -9.86 13.65 -3.01
N ALA A 53 -8.85 14.41 -2.60
CA ALA A 53 -9.03 15.80 -2.16
C ALA A 53 -9.64 16.67 -3.25
N LYS A 54 -9.16 16.53 -4.50
CA LYS A 54 -9.69 17.25 -5.66
C LYS A 54 -11.16 16.94 -5.87
N GLN A 55 -11.53 15.66 -5.96
CA GLN A 55 -12.92 15.24 -6.19
C GLN A 55 -13.87 15.70 -5.08
N LEU A 56 -13.42 15.62 -3.80
CA LEU A 56 -14.20 16.09 -2.66
C LEU A 56 -14.38 17.61 -2.68
N ASN A 57 -13.34 18.38 -3.03
CA ASN A 57 -13.43 19.85 -3.08
C ASN A 57 -14.31 20.34 -4.24
N GLU A 58 -14.29 19.65 -5.39
CA GLU A 58 -15.11 19.97 -6.55
C GLU A 58 -16.59 19.58 -6.36
N ASN A 59 -16.90 18.65 -5.45
CA ASN A 59 -18.25 18.08 -5.25
C ASN A 59 -18.55 17.94 -3.74
N LEU A 60 -18.26 18.98 -2.97
CA LEU A 60 -18.36 18.93 -1.51
C LEU A 60 -19.80 18.69 -1.01
N ASP A 61 -20.80 19.12 -1.75
CA ASP A 61 -22.22 18.91 -1.49
C ASP A 61 -22.65 17.44 -1.54
N LEU A 62 -21.89 16.60 -2.24
CA LEU A 62 -22.11 15.16 -2.29
C LEU A 62 -21.54 14.39 -1.10
N LEU A 63 -20.70 15.02 -0.25
CA LEU A 63 -20.17 14.41 0.95
C LEU A 63 -21.15 14.54 2.12
N ASP A 64 -21.35 13.47 2.90
CA ASP A 64 -22.07 13.48 4.18
C ASP A 64 -21.24 12.73 5.25
N GLY A 65 -20.37 13.46 5.91
CA GLY A 65 -19.42 12.93 6.89
C GLY A 65 -18.07 13.65 6.88
N THR A 66 -17.05 12.97 7.35
CA THR A 66 -15.69 13.52 7.47
C THR A 66 -14.68 12.62 6.76
N VAL A 67 -13.88 13.19 5.87
CA VAL A 67 -12.71 12.55 5.27
C VAL A 67 -11.45 13.26 5.74
N GLU A 68 -10.53 12.51 6.30
CA GLU A 68 -9.23 12.99 6.76
C GLU A 68 -8.11 12.42 5.89
N ILE A 69 -7.26 13.27 5.36
CA ILE A 69 -6.20 12.90 4.41
C ILE A 69 -4.84 13.22 5.02
N TYR A 70 -4.02 12.18 5.17
CA TYR A 70 -2.65 12.24 5.71
C TYR A 70 -1.66 11.88 4.60
N PRO A 71 -1.20 12.85 3.81
CA PRO A 71 -0.42 12.58 2.61
C PRO A 71 1.04 12.19 2.91
N ALA A 72 1.51 12.39 4.13
CA ALA A 72 2.89 12.13 4.52
C ALA A 72 3.01 11.85 6.02
N LEU A 73 3.10 10.56 6.40
CA LEU A 73 3.44 10.18 7.77
C LEU A 73 4.95 10.32 8.04
N ASN A 74 5.77 10.21 7.01
CA ASN A 74 7.22 10.41 7.05
C ASN A 74 7.64 11.48 6.03
N PRO A 75 7.37 12.77 6.31
CA PRO A 75 7.69 13.85 5.37
C PRO A 75 9.19 13.96 5.06
N LEU A 76 10.07 13.70 6.04
CA LEU A 76 11.52 13.72 5.82
C LEU A 76 11.97 12.61 4.88
N GLY A 77 11.35 11.43 4.97
CA GLY A 77 11.61 10.32 4.05
C GLY A 77 11.21 10.66 2.61
N ILE A 78 10.08 11.34 2.42
CA ILE A 78 9.64 11.81 1.09
C ILE A 78 10.64 12.83 0.53
N ASP A 79 11.06 13.82 1.31
CA ASP A 79 12.00 14.84 0.88
C ASP A 79 13.37 14.27 0.49
N THR A 80 13.79 13.18 1.14
CA THR A 80 15.09 12.53 0.90
C THR A 80 15.00 11.27 0.03
N ILE A 81 13.79 10.90 -0.40
CA ILE A 81 13.52 9.69 -1.23
C ILE A 81 14.02 8.43 -0.52
N GLN A 82 13.76 8.32 0.77
CA GLN A 82 14.18 7.20 1.60
C GLN A 82 12.97 6.49 2.20
N ARG A 83 13.04 5.15 2.26
CA ARG A 83 12.00 4.34 2.87
C ARG A 83 11.79 4.69 4.34
N GLY A 84 12.84 4.69 5.12
CA GLY A 84 12.83 4.96 6.55
C GLY A 84 12.79 6.44 6.91
N ILE A 85 12.75 6.73 8.21
CA ILE A 85 12.90 8.09 8.73
C ILE A 85 14.39 8.46 8.65
N PRO A 86 14.77 9.47 7.87
CA PRO A 86 16.16 9.92 7.78
C PRO A 86 16.71 10.26 9.17
N ASN A 87 18.00 10.10 9.36
CA ASN A 87 18.74 10.27 10.61
C ASN A 87 18.50 9.20 11.70
N PHE A 88 17.50 8.35 11.55
CA PHE A 88 17.22 7.26 12.51
C PHE A 88 17.43 5.88 11.92
N ASP A 89 17.58 5.78 10.58
CA ASP A 89 17.61 4.51 9.83
C ASP A 89 16.49 3.56 10.27
N LEU A 90 15.28 4.12 10.46
CA LEU A 90 14.16 3.45 11.11
C LEU A 90 12.95 3.39 10.17
N ASP A 91 12.44 2.18 9.93
CA ASP A 91 11.17 1.96 9.25
C ASP A 91 10.02 2.26 10.25
N MET A 92 9.26 3.34 10.01
CA MET A 92 8.12 3.71 10.85
C MET A 92 7.09 2.58 10.95
N ASN A 93 6.93 1.78 9.89
CA ASN A 93 6.00 0.65 9.87
C ASN A 93 6.55 -0.60 10.61
N ARG A 94 7.53 -0.40 11.49
CA ARG A 94 8.10 -1.41 12.41
C ARG A 94 8.08 -0.95 13.87
N ILE A 95 7.50 0.22 14.15
CA ILE A 95 7.47 0.79 15.51
C ILE A 95 6.07 1.15 16.00
N PHE A 96 5.02 0.94 15.20
CA PHE A 96 3.65 1.09 15.69
C PHE A 96 3.31 0.02 16.75
N PRO A 97 2.47 0.35 17.76
CA PRO A 97 1.70 1.58 17.95
C PRO A 97 2.49 2.78 18.49
N GLY A 98 3.80 2.70 18.60
CA GLY A 98 4.64 3.73 19.17
C GLY A 98 4.67 3.73 20.71
N ASN A 99 5.40 4.71 21.25
CA ASN A 99 5.54 4.91 22.70
C ASN A 99 5.53 6.42 23.01
N PRO A 100 4.59 6.91 23.86
CA PRO A 100 4.51 8.35 24.16
C PRO A 100 5.73 8.88 24.93
N ASN A 101 6.50 7.99 25.56
CA ASN A 101 7.72 8.31 26.31
C ASN A 101 9.00 7.86 25.59
N GLY A 102 8.88 7.42 24.35
CA GLY A 102 9.99 6.93 23.56
C GLY A 102 10.73 8.00 22.77
N THR A 103 11.44 7.58 21.75
CA THR A 103 12.11 8.46 20.78
C THR A 103 11.12 9.33 20.02
N MET A 104 11.61 10.36 19.32
CA MET A 104 10.77 11.22 18.46
C MET A 104 9.92 10.40 17.47
N ALA A 105 10.48 9.37 16.88
CA ALA A 105 9.78 8.50 15.93
C ALA A 105 8.67 7.68 16.61
N GLU A 106 8.94 7.11 17.79
CA GLU A 106 7.95 6.35 18.55
C GLU A 106 6.83 7.23 19.10
N GLN A 107 7.14 8.46 19.53
CA GLN A 107 6.13 9.45 19.92
C GLN A 107 5.25 9.84 18.72
N ALA A 108 5.85 10.05 17.54
CA ALA A 108 5.10 10.34 16.31
C ALA A 108 4.18 9.17 15.94
N ALA A 109 4.68 7.94 15.95
CA ALA A 109 3.88 6.74 15.70
C ALA A 109 2.69 6.62 16.67
N HIS A 110 2.92 6.86 17.98
CA HIS A 110 1.86 6.88 18.99
C HIS A 110 0.77 7.93 18.67
N LEU A 111 1.15 9.16 18.38
CA LEU A 111 0.21 10.23 18.06
C LEU A 111 -0.58 9.97 16.78
N ILE A 112 0.02 9.33 15.77
CA ILE A 112 -0.67 8.91 14.55
C ILE A 112 -1.75 7.89 14.89
N VAL A 113 -1.44 6.85 15.66
CA VAL A 113 -2.40 5.82 16.05
C VAL A 113 -3.54 6.44 16.86
N GLU A 114 -3.24 7.28 17.85
CA GLU A 114 -4.26 7.94 18.68
C GLU A 114 -5.19 8.84 17.85
N ASP A 115 -4.66 9.55 16.84
CA ASP A 115 -5.46 10.43 15.97
C ASP A 115 -6.34 9.62 14.99
N LEU A 116 -5.93 8.42 14.58
CA LEU A 116 -6.67 7.55 13.67
C LEU A 116 -7.72 6.67 14.38
N LYS A 117 -7.53 6.34 15.64
CA LYS A 117 -8.45 5.49 16.42
C LYS A 117 -9.90 5.97 16.31
N GLY A 118 -10.82 5.00 16.20
CA GLY A 118 -12.25 5.26 16.11
C GLY A 118 -12.74 5.78 14.76
N ALA A 119 -11.88 5.80 13.72
CA ALA A 119 -12.34 5.97 12.34
C ALA A 119 -13.18 4.76 11.92
N ASP A 120 -14.21 4.97 11.11
CA ASP A 120 -15.03 3.88 10.55
C ASP A 120 -14.19 3.00 9.60
N LEU A 121 -13.25 3.63 8.89
CA LEU A 121 -12.29 2.95 8.02
C LEU A 121 -11.04 3.81 7.78
N VAL A 122 -9.89 3.18 7.80
CA VAL A 122 -8.60 3.74 7.41
C VAL A 122 -8.12 3.02 6.15
N PHE A 123 -7.72 3.76 5.13
CA PHE A 123 -6.98 3.28 3.97
C PHE A 123 -5.50 3.62 4.19
N ASP A 124 -4.68 2.61 4.43
CA ASP A 124 -3.22 2.73 4.55
C ASP A 124 -2.60 2.37 3.20
N ILE A 125 -2.21 3.41 2.44
CA ILE A 125 -1.82 3.26 1.04
C ILE A 125 -0.31 3.26 0.93
N HIS A 126 0.19 2.16 0.40
CA HIS A 126 1.59 1.90 0.09
C HIS A 126 1.82 1.71 -1.40
N SER A 127 3.05 1.82 -1.82
CA SER A 127 3.52 1.24 -3.07
C SER A 127 4.39 0.03 -2.73
N SER A 128 4.61 -0.84 -3.71
CA SER A 128 5.70 -1.80 -3.57
C SER A 128 7.04 -1.09 -3.42
N ASN A 129 8.03 -1.77 -2.86
CA ASN A 129 9.38 -1.20 -2.76
C ASN A 129 10.00 -0.94 -4.16
N LEU A 130 11.20 -0.35 -4.18
CA LEU A 130 11.96 -0.08 -5.40
C LEU A 130 12.20 -1.31 -6.29
N TYR A 131 12.27 -2.50 -5.68
CA TYR A 131 12.71 -3.73 -6.35
C TYR A 131 11.60 -4.49 -7.07
N LEU A 132 10.36 -4.37 -6.62
CA LEU A 132 9.23 -5.18 -7.06
C LEU A 132 8.10 -4.30 -7.60
N ARG A 133 7.46 -4.77 -8.66
CA ARG A 133 6.20 -4.19 -9.13
C ARG A 133 5.06 -5.11 -8.76
N GLU A 134 4.01 -4.54 -8.24
CA GLU A 134 2.81 -5.25 -7.81
C GLU A 134 1.56 -4.75 -8.53
N THR A 135 0.61 -5.65 -8.76
CA THR A 135 -0.75 -5.24 -9.15
C THR A 135 -1.42 -4.56 -7.97
N PRO A 136 -2.44 -3.72 -8.22
CA PRO A 136 -3.26 -3.20 -7.12
C PRO A 136 -3.79 -4.34 -6.26
N GLN A 137 -3.39 -4.37 -5.01
CA GLN A 137 -3.77 -5.41 -4.07
C GLN A 137 -4.05 -4.87 -2.68
N VAL A 138 -4.78 -5.64 -1.89
CA VAL A 138 -4.95 -5.42 -0.45
C VAL A 138 -4.36 -6.61 0.29
N ARG A 139 -3.57 -6.33 1.33
CA ARG A 139 -3.02 -7.33 2.25
C ARG A 139 -3.82 -7.34 3.54
N ILE A 140 -4.27 -8.53 3.94
CA ILE A 140 -5.11 -8.73 5.12
C ILE A 140 -4.50 -9.83 5.98
N ASN A 141 -4.36 -9.57 7.28
CA ASN A 141 -4.04 -10.63 8.23
C ASN A 141 -5.26 -11.55 8.39
N VAL A 142 -5.05 -12.86 8.45
CA VAL A 142 -6.10 -13.87 8.62
C VAL A 142 -7.03 -13.57 9.80
N LEU A 143 -6.53 -12.97 10.87
CA LEU A 143 -7.32 -12.59 12.05
C LEU A 143 -8.43 -11.58 11.73
N ASN A 144 -8.26 -10.78 10.68
CA ASN A 144 -9.19 -9.74 10.27
C ASN A 144 -9.94 -10.08 8.97
N GLU A 145 -9.76 -11.29 8.43
CA GLU A 145 -10.32 -11.74 7.16
C GLU A 145 -11.81 -11.49 7.05
N LYS A 146 -12.57 -11.93 8.05
CA LYS A 146 -14.04 -11.87 8.06
C LYS A 146 -14.58 -10.46 7.88
N GLU A 147 -13.90 -9.47 8.46
CA GLU A 147 -14.34 -8.07 8.44
C GLU A 147 -13.79 -7.29 7.25
N LEU A 148 -12.54 -7.58 6.84
CA LEU A 148 -11.84 -6.74 5.88
C LEU A 148 -11.94 -7.24 4.43
N VAL A 149 -12.09 -8.56 4.18
CA VAL A 149 -12.21 -9.08 2.81
C VAL A 149 -13.43 -8.49 2.08
N PRO A 150 -14.64 -8.41 2.69
CA PRO A 150 -15.80 -7.79 2.02
C PRO A 150 -15.56 -6.32 1.64
N LEU A 151 -14.83 -5.56 2.45
CA LEU A 151 -14.45 -4.17 2.15
C LEU A 151 -13.41 -4.11 1.03
N ALA A 152 -12.37 -4.96 1.08
CA ALA A 152 -11.34 -5.02 0.06
C ALA A 152 -11.92 -5.35 -1.33
N GLN A 153 -12.92 -6.23 -1.42
CA GLN A 153 -13.63 -6.55 -2.66
C GLN A 153 -14.33 -5.36 -3.31
N ARG A 154 -14.60 -4.30 -2.55
CA ARG A 154 -15.22 -3.05 -3.03
C ARG A 154 -14.20 -2.00 -3.48
N LEU A 155 -12.90 -2.22 -3.26
CA LEU A 155 -11.84 -1.22 -3.41
C LEU A 155 -11.32 -1.07 -4.85
N ASN A 156 -11.87 -1.80 -5.84
CA ASN A 156 -11.47 -1.73 -7.24
C ASN A 156 -9.99 -2.09 -7.50
N ILE A 157 -9.55 -3.13 -6.82
CA ILE A 157 -8.20 -3.71 -6.90
C ILE A 157 -8.23 -5.03 -7.66
N ASP A 158 -7.06 -5.61 -7.96
CA ASP A 158 -6.96 -6.87 -8.70
C ASP A 158 -6.84 -8.09 -7.79
N PHE A 159 -6.28 -7.92 -6.59
CA PHE A 159 -5.91 -9.03 -5.74
C PHE A 159 -6.11 -8.73 -4.24
N VAL A 160 -6.64 -9.67 -3.50
CA VAL A 160 -6.71 -9.65 -2.03
C VAL A 160 -5.88 -10.81 -1.52
N TRP A 161 -4.84 -10.51 -0.78
CA TRP A 161 -3.97 -11.51 -0.18
C TRP A 161 -4.24 -11.60 1.33
N VAL A 162 -4.88 -12.69 1.73
CA VAL A 162 -5.07 -13.04 3.14
C VAL A 162 -3.92 -13.95 3.56
N HIS A 163 -3.12 -13.52 4.51
CA HIS A 163 -1.89 -14.21 4.91
C HIS A 163 -1.72 -14.29 6.42
N ASP A 164 -0.92 -15.25 6.83
CA ASP A 164 -0.69 -15.67 8.22
C ASP A 164 0.57 -15.05 8.84
N ALA A 165 1.12 -13.99 8.26
CA ALA A 165 2.39 -13.45 8.72
C ALA A 165 2.29 -12.98 10.17
N ALA A 166 3.01 -13.65 11.06
CA ALA A 166 2.89 -13.46 12.49
C ALA A 166 3.68 -12.24 13.00
N THR A 167 4.97 -12.28 13.11
CA THR A 167 5.70 -11.38 14.01
C THR A 167 6.05 -9.99 13.46
N VAL A 168 6.34 -9.86 12.15
CA VAL A 168 6.75 -8.59 11.55
C VAL A 168 5.59 -7.61 11.39
N LEU A 169 4.36 -8.11 11.30
CA LEU A 169 3.17 -7.30 11.09
C LEU A 169 2.59 -6.68 12.36
N GLU A 170 2.93 -7.20 13.54
CA GLU A 170 2.43 -6.69 14.83
C GLU A 170 2.86 -5.24 15.11
N SER A 171 3.95 -4.80 14.49
CA SER A 171 4.47 -3.44 14.61
C SER A 171 4.11 -2.53 13.43
N THR A 172 3.10 -2.90 12.64
CA THR A 172 2.57 -2.05 11.56
C THR A 172 1.40 -1.19 12.02
N LEU A 173 1.15 -0.10 11.28
CA LEU A 173 0.00 0.78 11.52
C LEU A 173 -1.31 -0.01 11.45
N ALA A 174 -1.49 -0.80 10.38
CA ALA A 174 -2.72 -1.54 10.16
C ALA A 174 -2.99 -2.57 11.28
N HIS A 175 -1.96 -3.30 11.75
CA HIS A 175 -2.14 -4.22 12.87
C HIS A 175 -2.54 -3.47 14.15
N SER A 176 -1.87 -2.36 14.45
CA SER A 176 -2.15 -1.55 15.64
C SER A 176 -3.58 -1.00 15.65
N LEU A 177 -4.12 -0.61 14.49
CA LEU A 177 -5.49 -0.14 14.36
C LEU A 177 -6.50 -1.29 14.42
N ASN A 178 -6.30 -2.35 13.64
CA ASN A 178 -7.20 -3.48 13.57
C ASN A 178 -7.32 -4.22 14.92
N SER A 179 -6.24 -4.36 15.67
CA SER A 179 -6.24 -4.98 17.01
C SER A 179 -7.01 -4.16 18.06
N THR A 180 -7.22 -2.87 17.81
CA THR A 180 -7.99 -1.96 18.68
C THR A 180 -9.40 -1.66 18.16
N GLY A 181 -9.85 -2.37 17.13
CA GLY A 181 -11.20 -2.25 16.57
C GLY A 181 -11.39 -1.13 15.55
N THR A 182 -10.33 -0.44 15.14
CA THR A 182 -10.38 0.53 14.03
C THR A 182 -10.01 -0.18 12.73
N LYS A 183 -10.96 -0.33 11.81
CA LYS A 183 -10.72 -1.05 10.54
C LYS A 183 -9.69 -0.33 9.69
N CYS A 184 -8.65 -1.05 9.27
CA CYS A 184 -7.60 -0.54 8.41
C CYS A 184 -7.32 -1.50 7.26
N LEU A 185 -7.42 -1.02 6.03
CA LEU A 185 -7.07 -1.74 4.80
C LEU A 185 -5.71 -1.27 4.28
N VAL A 186 -4.78 -2.19 4.13
CA VAL A 186 -3.47 -1.93 3.51
C VAL A 186 -3.58 -2.16 2.01
N ALA A 187 -3.50 -1.08 1.23
CA ALA A 187 -3.47 -1.13 -0.23
C ALA A 187 -2.03 -0.97 -0.74
N GLU A 188 -1.59 -1.89 -1.58
CA GLU A 188 -0.28 -1.87 -2.23
C GLU A 188 -0.44 -1.65 -3.73
N LEU A 189 0.34 -0.75 -4.31
CA LEU A 189 0.26 -0.35 -5.72
C LEU A 189 1.64 -0.30 -6.37
N GLY A 190 1.72 -0.68 -7.63
CA GLY A 190 2.83 -0.32 -8.53
C GLY A 190 4.24 -0.64 -8.01
N VAL A 191 5.12 0.33 -8.03
CA VAL A 191 6.54 0.20 -7.67
C VAL A 191 7.05 1.51 -7.09
N GLY A 192 7.93 1.44 -6.09
CA GLY A 192 8.53 2.60 -5.45
C GLY A 192 9.15 3.61 -6.42
N GLN A 193 9.20 4.87 -6.02
CA GLN A 193 9.73 6.02 -6.77
C GLN A 193 9.02 6.29 -8.11
N ARG A 194 7.80 5.80 -8.29
CA ARG A 194 7.01 5.99 -9.51
C ARG A 194 5.55 6.28 -9.12
N ILE A 195 4.81 6.80 -10.09
CA ILE A 195 3.36 6.99 -10.00
C ILE A 195 2.71 6.32 -11.19
N ASN A 196 1.88 5.33 -10.93
CA ASN A 196 1.03 4.72 -11.94
C ASN A 196 -0.36 5.35 -11.88
N HIS A 197 -0.61 6.34 -12.73
CA HIS A 197 -1.86 7.08 -12.77
C HIS A 197 -3.11 6.18 -12.93
N LYS A 198 -3.01 5.11 -13.72
CA LYS A 198 -4.13 4.18 -13.92
C LYS A 198 -4.50 3.45 -12.62
N MET A 199 -3.49 2.96 -11.89
CA MET A 199 -3.70 2.29 -10.61
C MET A 199 -4.25 3.27 -9.56
N CYS A 200 -3.69 4.48 -9.48
CA CYS A 200 -4.16 5.53 -8.56
C CYS A 200 -5.62 5.92 -8.83
N ASN A 201 -6.01 6.10 -10.10
CA ASN A 201 -7.39 6.41 -10.48
C ASN A 201 -8.35 5.27 -10.10
N ARG A 202 -7.96 4.02 -10.31
CA ARG A 202 -8.77 2.84 -9.92
C ARG A 202 -8.97 2.78 -8.41
N LEU A 203 -7.90 2.94 -7.63
CA LEU A 203 -8.00 2.93 -6.17
C LEU A 203 -8.87 4.10 -5.67
N THR A 204 -8.70 5.30 -6.24
CA THR A 204 -9.55 6.46 -5.93
C THR A 204 -11.03 6.14 -6.15
N LEU A 205 -11.38 5.55 -7.30
CA LEU A 205 -12.75 5.12 -7.59
C LEU A 205 -13.26 4.11 -6.55
N GLY A 206 -12.42 3.15 -6.15
CA GLY A 206 -12.72 2.16 -5.10
C GLY A 206 -12.97 2.80 -3.73
N ILE A 207 -12.18 3.81 -3.36
CA ILE A 207 -12.37 4.57 -2.12
C ILE A 207 -13.76 5.25 -2.13
N PHE A 208 -14.12 5.95 -3.20
CA PHE A 208 -15.45 6.56 -3.34
C PHE A 208 -16.57 5.52 -3.36
N ASN A 209 -16.34 4.34 -3.97
CA ASN A 209 -17.29 3.23 -3.94
C ASN A 209 -17.57 2.75 -2.50
N ILE A 210 -16.53 2.56 -1.68
CA ILE A 210 -16.70 2.22 -0.26
C ILE A 210 -17.35 3.37 0.51
N MET A 211 -16.98 4.62 0.27
CA MET A 211 -17.64 5.77 0.88
C MET A 211 -19.14 5.83 0.55
N LYS A 212 -19.53 5.43 -0.67
CA LYS A 212 -20.95 5.30 -1.06
C LYS A 212 -21.64 4.18 -0.27
N ASP A 213 -21.01 3.02 -0.14
CA ASP A 213 -21.53 1.90 0.67
C ASP A 213 -21.68 2.28 2.17
N LEU A 214 -20.80 3.16 2.67
CA LEU A 214 -20.90 3.73 4.03
C LEU A 214 -21.95 4.85 4.17
N GLY A 215 -22.60 5.26 3.08
CA GLY A 215 -23.56 6.37 3.06
C GLY A 215 -22.93 7.76 3.15
N MET A 216 -21.61 7.87 2.96
CA MET A 216 -20.86 9.13 3.03
C MET A 216 -20.81 9.87 1.69
N TRP A 217 -20.92 9.16 0.56
CA TRP A 217 -20.82 9.74 -0.77
C TRP A 217 -22.12 9.57 -1.56
N LYS A 218 -22.69 10.67 -2.04
CA LYS A 218 -23.94 10.69 -2.80
C LYS A 218 -23.74 10.71 -4.32
N GLY A 219 -22.49 10.87 -4.77
CA GLY A 219 -22.16 10.89 -6.18
C GLY A 219 -22.30 9.52 -6.84
N GLU A 220 -22.49 9.52 -8.16
CA GLU A 220 -22.61 8.28 -8.93
C GLU A 220 -21.28 7.56 -9.07
N ILE A 221 -21.31 6.23 -8.92
CA ILE A 221 -20.20 5.32 -9.18
C ILE A 221 -20.64 4.35 -10.28
N GLN A 222 -19.92 4.34 -11.38
CA GLN A 222 -20.17 3.38 -12.46
C GLN A 222 -19.70 1.99 -12.01
N GLN A 223 -20.63 1.15 -11.57
CA GLN A 223 -20.30 -0.19 -11.01
C GLN A 223 -19.56 -1.09 -12.02
N SER A 224 -19.78 -0.90 -13.31
CA SER A 224 -19.06 -1.61 -14.37
C SER A 224 -17.54 -1.32 -14.40
N LEU A 225 -17.08 -0.26 -13.74
CA LEU A 225 -15.67 0.08 -13.62
C LEU A 225 -15.04 -0.54 -12.36
N ILE A 226 -15.83 -1.13 -11.46
CA ILE A 226 -15.34 -1.79 -10.24
C ILE A 226 -14.97 -3.23 -10.57
N SER A 227 -13.70 -3.57 -10.43
CA SER A 227 -13.20 -4.94 -10.62
C SER A 227 -13.50 -5.82 -9.40
N ASN A 228 -13.82 -7.08 -9.65
CA ASN A 228 -13.83 -8.09 -8.59
C ASN A 228 -12.43 -8.67 -8.46
N PRO A 229 -11.76 -8.55 -7.30
CA PRO A 229 -10.41 -9.07 -7.11
C PRO A 229 -10.41 -10.59 -6.97
N ILE A 230 -9.27 -11.19 -7.32
CA ILE A 230 -8.94 -12.55 -6.90
C ILE A 230 -8.69 -12.53 -5.38
N VAL A 231 -9.33 -13.42 -4.64
CA VAL A 231 -9.09 -13.56 -3.19
C VAL A 231 -8.22 -14.79 -2.96
N CYS A 232 -6.98 -14.56 -2.55
CA CYS A 232 -6.01 -15.59 -2.20
C CYS A 232 -5.99 -15.82 -0.68
N LYS A 233 -6.06 -17.08 -0.26
CA LYS A 233 -5.96 -17.50 1.13
C LYS A 233 -4.91 -18.59 1.29
N GLY A 234 -4.15 -18.51 2.38
CA GLY A 234 -3.17 -19.53 2.76
C GLY A 234 -1.97 -19.63 1.80
N ASP A 235 -1.43 -20.86 1.69
CA ASP A 235 -0.15 -21.16 1.04
C ASP A 235 -0.21 -21.33 -0.49
N ASN A 236 -1.17 -20.71 -1.15
CA ASN A 236 -1.35 -20.83 -2.60
C ASN A 236 -0.48 -19.87 -3.42
N VAL A 237 0.55 -19.27 -2.81
CA VAL A 237 1.47 -18.34 -3.48
C VAL A 237 2.82 -19.00 -3.65
N GLU A 238 3.27 -19.07 -4.90
CA GLU A 238 4.65 -19.44 -5.24
C GLU A 238 5.55 -18.22 -5.20
N PHE A 239 6.72 -18.37 -4.59
CA PHE A 239 7.77 -17.38 -4.53
C PHE A 239 8.92 -17.83 -5.42
N LEU A 240 9.19 -17.10 -6.49
CA LEU A 240 10.32 -17.36 -7.37
C LEU A 240 11.49 -16.49 -6.95
N ASN A 241 12.62 -17.13 -6.66
CA ASN A 241 13.85 -16.46 -6.29
C ASN A 241 14.92 -16.66 -7.37
N ALA A 242 15.82 -15.70 -7.50
CA ALA A 242 16.95 -15.76 -8.43
C ALA A 242 17.91 -16.90 -8.05
N ALA A 243 18.25 -17.74 -9.01
CA ALA A 243 19.22 -18.83 -8.83
C ALA A 243 20.68 -18.35 -8.90
N THR A 244 20.91 -17.13 -9.37
CA THR A 244 22.23 -16.52 -9.51
C THR A 244 22.12 -15.00 -9.52
N SER A 245 23.28 -14.31 -9.36
CA SER A 245 23.36 -12.86 -9.49
C SER A 245 23.55 -12.45 -10.96
N GLY A 246 23.06 -11.25 -11.33
CA GLY A 246 23.21 -10.70 -12.66
C GLY A 246 22.21 -9.60 -12.98
N ILE A 247 21.94 -9.37 -14.26
CA ILE A 247 20.94 -8.41 -14.73
C ILE A 247 19.70 -9.20 -15.17
N PHE A 248 18.57 -8.92 -14.54
CA PHE A 248 17.27 -9.51 -14.92
C PHE A 248 16.66 -8.72 -16.08
N ILE A 249 16.25 -9.44 -17.11
CA ILE A 249 15.50 -8.91 -18.26
C ILE A 249 14.22 -9.69 -18.45
N THR A 250 13.11 -8.98 -18.73
CA THR A 250 11.78 -9.55 -18.95
C THR A 250 10.93 -8.61 -19.80
N GLU A 251 10.07 -9.19 -20.63
CA GLU A 251 9.01 -8.47 -21.35
C GLU A 251 7.65 -8.59 -20.64
N LEU A 252 7.54 -9.45 -19.63
CA LEU A 252 6.29 -9.66 -18.88
C LEU A 252 6.02 -8.52 -17.91
N LYS A 253 4.74 -8.34 -17.66
CA LYS A 253 4.22 -7.39 -16.65
C LYS A 253 3.49 -8.17 -15.57
N CYS A 254 3.43 -7.64 -14.34
CA CYS A 254 2.52 -8.20 -13.34
C CYS A 254 1.05 -8.03 -13.78
N GLY A 255 0.17 -8.89 -13.25
CA GLY A 255 -1.25 -8.87 -13.58
C GLY A 255 -1.63 -9.77 -14.74
N VAL A 256 -0.79 -10.74 -15.08
CA VAL A 256 -1.05 -11.73 -16.15
C VAL A 256 -1.10 -13.14 -15.57
N VAL A 257 -1.79 -14.04 -16.28
CA VAL A 257 -1.71 -15.47 -16.03
C VAL A 257 -0.52 -16.01 -16.80
N VAL A 258 0.31 -16.81 -16.14
CA VAL A 258 1.44 -17.53 -16.71
C VAL A 258 1.19 -19.02 -16.66
N ALA A 259 1.66 -19.76 -17.67
CA ALA A 259 1.57 -21.21 -17.70
C ALA A 259 2.70 -21.86 -16.87
N GLU A 260 2.52 -23.10 -16.44
CA GLU A 260 3.62 -23.92 -15.93
C GLU A 260 4.67 -24.11 -17.02
N GLY A 261 5.94 -23.90 -16.70
CA GLY A 261 7.05 -23.95 -17.66
C GLY A 261 7.26 -22.70 -18.49
N GLU A 262 6.42 -21.68 -18.37
CA GLU A 262 6.58 -20.41 -19.10
C GLU A 262 7.80 -19.63 -18.58
N GLU A 263 8.59 -19.07 -19.52
CA GLU A 263 9.73 -18.21 -19.19
C GLU A 263 9.23 -16.82 -18.77
N ILE A 264 9.50 -16.43 -17.52
CA ILE A 264 9.18 -15.12 -16.96
C ILE A 264 10.25 -14.10 -17.35
N GLY A 265 11.49 -14.54 -17.52
CA GLY A 265 12.60 -13.70 -17.91
C GLY A 265 13.94 -14.42 -17.76
N GLN A 266 15.02 -13.67 -17.97
CA GLN A 266 16.39 -14.20 -17.95
C GLN A 266 17.28 -13.36 -17.04
N ILE A 267 18.26 -14.01 -16.42
CA ILE A 267 19.37 -13.35 -15.73
C ILE A 267 20.59 -13.45 -16.64
N VAL A 268 21.14 -12.31 -17.02
CA VAL A 268 22.22 -12.22 -18.01
C VAL A 268 23.48 -11.59 -17.42
N GLU A 269 24.61 -11.92 -18.02
CA GLU A 269 25.93 -11.35 -17.72
C GLU A 269 26.37 -10.44 -18.87
N PRO A 270 26.57 -9.13 -18.65
CA PRO A 270 26.78 -8.17 -19.74
C PRO A 270 28.19 -8.21 -20.36
N MET A 271 29.20 -8.69 -19.63
CA MET A 271 30.59 -8.69 -20.13
C MET A 271 30.80 -9.71 -21.25
N THR A 272 30.18 -10.88 -21.10
CA THR A 272 30.31 -11.98 -22.06
C THR A 272 29.07 -12.14 -22.95
N GLY A 273 27.98 -11.45 -22.65
CA GLY A 273 26.71 -11.57 -23.37
C GLY A 273 26.02 -12.91 -23.16
N THR A 274 26.26 -13.57 -22.05
CA THR A 274 25.68 -14.91 -21.75
C THR A 274 24.44 -14.85 -20.89
N VAL A 275 23.52 -15.81 -21.10
CA VAL A 275 22.40 -16.08 -20.20
C VAL A 275 22.91 -16.98 -19.09
N LEU A 276 22.85 -16.47 -17.85
CA LEU A 276 23.28 -17.22 -16.66
C LEU A 276 22.18 -18.14 -16.13
N SER A 277 20.92 -17.67 -16.19
CA SER A 277 19.77 -18.44 -15.71
C SER A 277 18.50 -17.97 -16.40
N ARG A 278 17.55 -18.90 -16.58
CA ARG A 278 16.17 -18.62 -17.00
C ARG A 278 15.27 -18.69 -15.77
N VAL A 279 14.40 -17.71 -15.62
CA VAL A 279 13.37 -17.68 -14.56
C VAL A 279 12.09 -18.28 -15.15
N ILE A 280 11.75 -19.48 -14.72
CA ILE A 280 10.62 -20.27 -15.26
C ILE A 280 9.54 -20.37 -14.21
N SER A 281 8.27 -20.23 -14.62
CA SER A 281 7.15 -20.47 -13.73
C SER A 281 7.02 -21.95 -13.37
N PRO A 282 7.01 -22.34 -12.09
CA PRO A 282 6.82 -23.74 -11.69
C PRO A 282 5.35 -24.16 -11.67
N VAL A 283 4.42 -23.25 -11.93
CA VAL A 283 2.98 -23.48 -11.85
C VAL A 283 2.22 -22.64 -12.86
N GLU A 284 1.03 -23.09 -13.25
CA GLU A 284 0.04 -22.20 -13.86
C GLU A 284 -0.56 -21.29 -12.80
N GLY A 285 -0.56 -19.96 -13.04
CA GLY A 285 -1.07 -19.04 -12.03
C GLY A 285 -1.09 -17.58 -12.43
N TYR A 286 -1.70 -16.76 -11.58
CA TYR A 286 -1.76 -15.31 -11.71
C TYR A 286 -0.53 -14.67 -11.07
N MET A 287 0.33 -14.08 -11.90
CA MET A 287 1.55 -13.38 -11.45
C MET A 287 1.20 -11.97 -11.01
N PHE A 288 1.06 -11.75 -9.71
CA PHE A 288 0.67 -10.47 -9.12
C PHE A 288 1.85 -9.60 -8.67
N THR A 289 3.07 -10.15 -8.63
CA THR A 289 4.32 -9.44 -8.33
C THR A 289 5.40 -9.87 -9.32
N ILE A 290 6.19 -8.92 -9.83
CA ILE A 290 7.38 -9.19 -10.65
C ILE A 290 8.53 -8.26 -10.28
N ARG A 291 9.76 -8.72 -10.42
CA ARG A 291 10.98 -7.92 -10.26
C ARG A 291 10.98 -6.72 -11.22
N ALA A 292 11.16 -5.51 -10.68
CA ALA A 292 11.21 -4.26 -11.44
C ALA A 292 12.64 -3.70 -11.53
N TYR A 293 13.41 -3.77 -10.44
CA TYR A 293 14.80 -3.34 -10.44
C TYR A 293 15.69 -4.44 -11.01
N PRO A 294 16.44 -4.17 -12.11
CA PRO A 294 17.04 -5.23 -12.90
C PRO A 294 18.27 -5.89 -12.26
N ILE A 295 18.96 -5.23 -11.33
CA ILE A 295 20.09 -5.85 -10.64
C ILE A 295 19.55 -6.85 -9.61
N VAL A 296 20.02 -8.08 -9.71
CA VAL A 296 19.62 -9.17 -8.80
C VAL A 296 20.84 -9.87 -8.23
N TYR A 297 20.68 -10.33 -7.01
CA TYR A 297 21.57 -11.25 -6.33
C TYR A 297 20.92 -12.62 -6.22
N GLU A 298 21.71 -13.66 -6.07
CA GLU A 298 21.19 -14.98 -5.72
C GLU A 298 20.24 -14.87 -4.52
N GLY A 299 19.07 -15.53 -4.60
CA GLY A 299 18.01 -15.44 -3.60
C GLY A 299 17.10 -14.20 -3.72
N SER A 300 17.40 -13.21 -4.58
CA SER A 300 16.48 -12.07 -4.81
C SER A 300 15.11 -12.55 -5.27
N LEU A 301 14.05 -12.00 -4.70
CA LEU A 301 12.68 -12.29 -5.13
C LEU A 301 12.45 -11.78 -6.57
N MET A 302 12.01 -12.67 -7.45
CA MET A 302 11.76 -12.41 -8.88
C MET A 302 10.27 -12.24 -9.19
N ALA A 303 9.42 -13.12 -8.63
CA ALA A 303 7.98 -13.07 -8.84
C ALA A 303 7.23 -13.72 -7.68
N ARG A 304 5.93 -13.35 -7.55
CA ARG A 304 4.94 -14.08 -6.76
C ARG A 304 3.79 -14.48 -7.68
N ILE A 305 3.44 -15.74 -7.65
CA ILE A 305 2.41 -16.33 -8.51
C ILE A 305 1.38 -17.02 -7.62
N PHE A 306 0.13 -16.58 -7.74
CA PHE A 306 -1.01 -17.27 -7.13
C PHE A 306 -1.39 -18.46 -8.00
N ARG A 307 -1.33 -19.68 -7.45
CA ARG A 307 -1.70 -20.92 -8.16
C ARG A 307 -3.18 -20.91 -8.52
N ILE A 308 -3.49 -21.03 -9.79
CA ILE A 308 -4.85 -21.32 -10.24
C ILE A 308 -5.04 -22.84 -10.07
N ARG A 309 -5.90 -23.22 -9.10
CA ARG A 309 -6.27 -24.64 -8.94
C ARG A 309 -7.30 -24.98 -10.00
N ASN A 310 -7.01 -25.98 -10.82
CA ASN A 310 -7.99 -26.67 -11.64
C ASN A 310 -8.95 -27.50 -10.78
#